data_037e855f63d79bb66241b16c04c61716
#
_entry.id   037e855f63d79bb66241b16c04c61716
#
_cell.length_a   1.000
_cell.length_b   1.000
_cell.length_c   1.000
_cell.angle_alpha   90.00
_cell.angle_beta   90.00
_cell.angle_gamma   90.00
#
_symmetry.space_group_name_H-M   'P 1'
#
loop_
_entity.id
_entity.type
_entity.pdbx_description
1 polymer ?
#
loop_
_entity_poly.entity_id
_entity_poly.type
_entity_poly.pdbx_seq_one_letter_code
_entity_poly.pdbx_strand_id
1 'polypeptide(L)'
;MAINRGNIAKQLLPGLNAVFGLEYGSIEDEHVPLFEIENSDRAFEEEVLFTGFGEAPTKSEGAAVQYDSASESFTSRYSHETVALAFAVTEEAMEDNLYDTFAKIRARGLARAMATTRQVKAANVFNNGFNANFAGGDGVAFFSNSHPVVGGTQDNLLAASDLSETTLETALIAVQNTQDDRGILTGTRAESLHIPPNLQFTAEKILASTLSTTPVHFGFASNGTGPTNKDGVTNVNDVNAIRSMGMLPRGYFVNHRFTDTNAYFIKTDVPNGAKMFVRAPLATKMEPDFDTGNLRFKARERYSFGFSDWRSYYGASPA
;
A
#
# COMPACT_ATOMS: atom_id res chain seq x y z
N MET A 1 1.66 41.83 -41.77
CA MET A 1 2.09 41.09 -40.57
C MET A 1 1.31 39.79 -40.57
N ALA A 2 1.91 38.73 -40.97
CA ALA A 2 1.26 37.41 -40.87
C ALA A 2 1.20 37.02 -39.42
N ILE A 3 0.01 36.78 -38.89
CA ILE A 3 -0.18 36.21 -37.54
C ILE A 3 0.29 34.78 -37.64
N ASN A 4 1.50 34.50 -37.12
CA ASN A 4 2.12 33.22 -37.20
C ASN A 4 1.42 32.26 -36.24
N ARG A 5 0.90 31.14 -36.73
CA ARG A 5 0.22 30.06 -35.96
C ARG A 5 1.03 29.49 -34.82
N GLY A 6 2.36 29.72 -34.75
CA GLY A 6 3.20 29.43 -33.60
C GLY A 6 2.77 30.07 -32.27
N ASN A 7 1.92 31.12 -32.32
CA ASN A 7 1.36 31.72 -31.13
C ASN A 7 0.15 30.94 -30.55
N ILE A 8 -0.52 30.13 -31.37
CA ILE A 8 -1.67 29.34 -30.95
C ILE A 8 -1.23 28.16 -30.07
N ALA A 9 -0.06 27.58 -30.36
CA ALA A 9 0.51 26.50 -29.54
C ALA A 9 0.74 26.93 -28.08
N LYS A 10 1.11 28.19 -27.85
CA LYS A 10 1.30 28.75 -26.50
C LYS A 10 -0.01 28.94 -25.73
N GLN A 11 -1.14 29.14 -26.41
CA GLN A 11 -2.45 29.24 -25.75
C GLN A 11 -3.08 27.85 -25.52
N LEU A 12 -2.77 26.87 -26.33
CA LEU A 12 -3.28 25.51 -26.21
C LEU A 12 -2.70 24.79 -24.98
N LEU A 13 -1.42 25.03 -24.66
CA LEU A 13 -0.74 24.38 -23.52
C LEU A 13 -1.43 24.61 -22.17
N PRO A 14 -1.82 25.84 -21.78
CA PRO A 14 -2.54 26.04 -20.53
C PRO A 14 -3.87 25.29 -20.48
N GLY A 15 -4.60 25.25 -21.59
CA GLY A 15 -5.87 24.53 -21.67
C GLY A 15 -5.71 23.01 -21.55
N LEU A 16 -4.74 22.43 -22.23
CA LEU A 16 -4.45 21.00 -22.11
C LEU A 16 -3.92 20.62 -20.72
N ASN A 17 -3.05 21.43 -20.14
CA ASN A 17 -2.56 21.22 -18.79
C ASN A 17 -3.68 21.32 -17.75
N ALA A 18 -4.61 22.24 -17.89
CA ALA A 18 -5.77 22.35 -17.01
C ALA A 18 -6.67 21.11 -17.10
N VAL A 19 -6.99 20.65 -18.32
CA VAL A 19 -7.80 19.45 -18.53
C VAL A 19 -7.08 18.20 -18.00
N PHE A 20 -5.77 18.09 -18.24
CA PHE A 20 -4.95 17.01 -17.73
C PHE A 20 -4.93 16.99 -16.20
N GLY A 21 -4.68 18.15 -15.57
CA GLY A 21 -4.61 18.28 -14.12
C GLY A 21 -5.95 17.99 -13.43
N LEU A 22 -7.07 18.44 -13.99
CA LEU A 22 -8.40 18.15 -13.47
C LEU A 22 -8.72 16.66 -13.53
N GLU A 23 -8.41 15.99 -14.64
CA GLU A 23 -8.66 14.55 -14.79
C GLU A 23 -7.73 13.71 -13.91
N TYR A 24 -6.45 14.10 -13.84
CA TYR A 24 -5.48 13.43 -12.99
C TYR A 24 -5.86 13.51 -11.50
N GLY A 25 -6.27 14.68 -11.04
CA GLY A 25 -6.71 14.92 -9.67
C GLY A 25 -8.09 14.34 -9.34
N SER A 26 -8.88 13.92 -10.34
CA SER A 26 -10.18 13.27 -10.11
C SER A 26 -10.07 11.78 -9.80
N ILE A 27 -8.91 11.17 -10.05
CA ILE A 27 -8.67 9.75 -9.77
C ILE A 27 -8.20 9.63 -8.32
N GLU A 28 -8.90 8.81 -7.56
CA GLU A 28 -8.56 8.55 -6.16
C GLU A 28 -7.18 7.91 -6.04
N ASP A 29 -6.37 8.44 -5.15
CA ASP A 29 -5.00 7.97 -4.90
C ASP A 29 -5.01 6.81 -3.89
N GLU A 30 -5.40 5.61 -4.34
CA GLU A 30 -5.48 4.38 -3.52
C GLU A 30 -4.12 3.96 -2.91
N HIS A 31 -3.00 4.46 -3.45
CA HIS A 31 -1.67 4.16 -2.94
C HIS A 31 -1.27 4.97 -1.71
N VAL A 32 -1.88 6.14 -1.49
CA VAL A 32 -1.52 7.05 -0.36
C VAL A 32 -1.70 6.39 1.01
N PRO A 33 -2.77 5.65 1.29
CA PRO A 33 -2.90 4.96 2.57
C PRO A 33 -1.89 3.83 2.77
N LEU A 34 -1.36 3.26 1.66
CA LEU A 34 -0.42 2.14 1.70
C LEU A 34 1.01 2.58 2.03
N PHE A 35 1.47 3.71 1.52
CA PHE A 35 2.87 4.11 1.54
C PHE A 35 3.12 5.38 2.35
N GLU A 36 4.29 5.46 2.95
CA GLU A 36 4.88 6.73 3.37
C GLU A 36 5.51 7.40 2.14
N ILE A 37 5.14 8.65 1.89
CA ILE A 37 5.57 9.37 0.69
C ILE A 37 6.67 10.35 1.05
N GLU A 38 7.85 10.15 0.46
CA GLU A 38 9.03 11.00 0.65
C GLU A 38 9.56 11.53 -0.69
N ASN A 39 10.25 12.66 -0.65
CA ASN A 39 10.92 13.22 -1.81
C ASN A 39 12.38 12.79 -1.85
N SER A 40 12.90 12.53 -3.05
CA SER A 40 14.28 12.16 -3.29
C SER A 40 14.95 13.12 -4.26
N ASP A 41 16.22 13.43 -4.00
CA ASP A 41 17.08 14.24 -4.88
C ASP A 41 18.17 13.40 -5.55
N ARG A 42 18.26 12.10 -5.24
CA ARG A 42 19.31 11.19 -5.68
C ARG A 42 18.84 10.31 -6.86
N ALA A 43 19.76 9.54 -7.40
CA ALA A 43 19.45 8.57 -8.46
C ALA A 43 18.74 7.31 -7.91
N PHE A 44 19.04 6.95 -6.68
CA PHE A 44 18.43 5.89 -5.88
C PHE A 44 18.50 6.30 -4.41
N GLU A 45 17.65 5.71 -3.58
CA GLU A 45 17.71 5.84 -2.12
C GLU A 45 18.06 4.49 -1.51
N GLU A 46 18.80 4.54 -0.41
CA GLU A 46 19.15 3.37 0.39
C GLU A 46 18.76 3.65 1.83
N GLU A 47 17.97 2.74 2.40
CA GLU A 47 17.59 2.78 3.79
C GLU A 47 18.18 1.60 4.52
N VAL A 48 18.87 1.90 5.63
CA VAL A 48 19.51 0.91 6.49
C VAL A 48 18.62 0.68 7.70
N LEU A 49 18.28 -0.58 7.94
CA LEU A 49 17.64 -0.99 9.18
C LEU A 49 18.72 -1.20 10.25
N PHE A 50 18.52 -0.60 11.42
CA PHE A 50 19.44 -0.74 12.55
C PHE A 50 18.86 -1.72 13.56
N THR A 51 19.72 -2.62 14.09
CA THR A 51 19.34 -3.46 15.24
C THR A 51 19.25 -2.58 16.48
N GLY A 52 18.21 -2.77 17.29
CA GLY A 52 18.07 -2.09 18.58
C GLY A 52 19.07 -2.54 19.63
N PHE A 53 18.99 -1.95 20.82
CA PHE A 53 19.68 -2.45 22.01
C PHE A 53 18.89 -3.59 22.65
N GLY A 54 19.58 -4.48 23.36
CA GLY A 54 18.96 -5.49 24.20
C GLY A 54 18.34 -4.90 25.47
N GLU A 55 17.73 -5.75 26.30
CA GLU A 55 17.21 -5.35 27.59
C GLU A 55 18.33 -4.83 28.50
N ALA A 56 18.09 -3.68 29.16
CA ALA A 56 19.05 -3.13 30.09
C ALA A 56 19.13 -3.99 31.37
N PRO A 57 20.32 -4.53 31.72
CA PRO A 57 20.48 -5.32 32.94
C PRO A 57 20.42 -4.47 34.19
N THR A 58 19.99 -5.08 35.30
CA THR A 58 20.00 -4.42 36.61
C THR A 58 21.44 -4.14 37.06
N LYS A 59 21.74 -2.88 37.37
CA LYS A 59 23.04 -2.46 37.89
C LYS A 59 23.05 -2.49 39.42
N SER A 60 24.01 -3.24 40.01
CA SER A 60 24.25 -3.20 41.47
C SER A 60 25.00 -1.94 41.86
N GLU A 61 24.86 -1.52 43.12
CA GLU A 61 25.58 -0.39 43.67
C GLU A 61 27.10 -0.60 43.57
N GLY A 62 27.83 0.41 43.01
CA GLY A 62 29.25 0.32 42.79
C GLY A 62 29.72 -0.48 41.56
N ALA A 63 28.82 -1.18 40.86
CA ALA A 63 29.16 -1.91 39.62
C ALA A 63 29.32 -0.96 38.43
N ALA A 64 30.10 -1.36 37.42
CA ALA A 64 30.21 -0.64 36.15
C ALA A 64 28.89 -0.78 35.32
N VAL A 65 28.62 0.18 34.45
CA VAL A 65 27.57 0.13 33.47
C VAL A 65 27.95 -0.91 32.38
N GLN A 66 27.02 -1.71 31.95
CA GLN A 66 27.20 -2.61 30.82
C GLN A 66 27.03 -1.84 29.51
N TYR A 67 27.93 -2.05 28.56
CA TYR A 67 27.84 -1.52 27.21
C TYR A 67 27.20 -2.56 26.29
N ASP A 68 26.26 -2.14 25.49
CA ASP A 68 25.67 -2.93 24.40
C ASP A 68 26.03 -2.28 23.05
N SER A 69 25.98 -3.05 21.98
CA SER A 69 26.30 -2.61 20.62
C SER A 69 25.08 -2.74 19.71
N ALA A 70 24.73 -1.66 19.02
CA ALA A 70 23.84 -1.69 17.88
C ALA A 70 24.66 -1.88 16.59
N SER A 71 24.13 -2.62 15.64
CA SER A 71 24.74 -2.82 14.32
C SER A 71 23.76 -2.51 13.20
N GLU A 72 24.29 -2.22 12.03
CA GLU A 72 23.49 -2.17 10.80
C GLU A 72 22.99 -3.59 10.47
N SER A 73 21.71 -3.72 10.12
CA SER A 73 21.07 -4.95 9.72
C SER A 73 21.02 -5.01 8.19
N PHE A 74 19.86 -4.77 7.60
CA PHE A 74 19.65 -4.88 6.16
C PHE A 74 19.57 -3.51 5.51
N THR A 75 19.97 -3.46 4.23
CA THR A 75 19.86 -2.24 3.42
C THR A 75 18.84 -2.47 2.31
N SER A 76 17.78 -1.70 2.30
CA SER A 76 16.78 -1.67 1.23
C SER A 76 17.13 -0.58 0.22
N ARG A 77 17.18 -0.94 -1.07
CA ARG A 77 17.52 -0.01 -2.15
C ARG A 77 16.34 0.28 -3.05
N TYR A 78 16.02 1.55 -3.20
CA TYR A 78 14.95 2.08 -4.02
C TYR A 78 15.50 2.68 -5.30
N SER A 79 15.34 1.98 -6.42
CA SER A 79 15.78 2.46 -7.74
C SER A 79 14.65 3.19 -8.44
N HIS A 80 14.86 4.49 -8.75
CA HIS A 80 13.81 5.30 -9.36
C HIS A 80 13.58 4.95 -10.83
N GLU A 81 12.33 4.65 -11.16
CA GLU A 81 11.89 4.41 -12.54
C GLU A 81 11.27 5.67 -13.14
N THR A 82 11.49 5.85 -14.44
CA THR A 82 10.85 6.93 -15.19
C THR A 82 9.63 6.39 -15.92
N VAL A 83 8.47 6.94 -15.60
CA VAL A 83 7.21 6.66 -16.30
C VAL A 83 6.90 7.86 -17.19
N ALA A 84 6.70 7.63 -18.46
CA ALA A 84 6.38 8.67 -19.42
C ALA A 84 5.47 8.13 -20.53
N LEU A 85 4.53 8.94 -20.95
CA LEU A 85 3.65 8.67 -22.08
C LEU A 85 3.40 9.96 -22.84
N ALA A 86 3.23 9.87 -24.15
CA ALA A 86 3.02 11.03 -25.02
C ALA A 86 1.98 10.72 -26.09
N PHE A 87 1.37 11.78 -26.62
CA PHE A 87 0.61 11.71 -27.86
C PHE A 87 1.01 12.87 -28.78
N ALA A 88 0.77 12.69 -30.08
CA ALA A 88 0.96 13.73 -31.08
C ALA A 88 -0.37 14.10 -31.75
N VAL A 89 -0.50 15.34 -32.14
CA VAL A 89 -1.59 15.85 -32.98
C VAL A 89 -0.96 16.32 -34.29
N THR A 90 -1.48 15.88 -35.42
CA THR A 90 -0.95 16.25 -36.75
C THR A 90 -1.24 17.71 -37.08
N GLU A 91 -0.43 18.28 -37.98
CA GLU A 91 -0.59 19.65 -38.42
C GLU A 91 -1.94 19.85 -39.13
N GLU A 92 -2.36 18.91 -39.95
CA GLU A 92 -3.63 18.92 -40.68
C GLU A 92 -4.82 18.91 -39.71
N ALA A 93 -4.77 18.10 -38.65
CA ALA A 93 -5.83 18.07 -37.64
C ALA A 93 -5.92 19.39 -36.87
N MET A 94 -4.82 20.11 -36.74
CA MET A 94 -4.82 21.45 -36.16
C MET A 94 -5.41 22.49 -37.14
N GLU A 95 -5.11 22.35 -38.44
CA GLU A 95 -5.67 23.26 -39.48
C GLU A 95 -7.19 23.13 -39.62
N ASP A 96 -7.70 21.90 -39.54
CA ASP A 96 -9.12 21.57 -39.64
C ASP A 96 -9.92 21.88 -38.37
N ASN A 97 -9.30 22.50 -37.37
CA ASN A 97 -9.90 22.87 -36.07
C ASN A 97 -10.50 21.71 -35.29
N LEU A 98 -10.08 20.45 -35.55
CA LEU A 98 -10.50 19.24 -34.83
C LEU A 98 -9.76 19.08 -33.49
N TYR A 99 -8.70 19.86 -33.28
CA TYR A 99 -7.80 19.70 -32.13
C TYR A 99 -8.44 20.00 -30.79
N ASP A 100 -9.41 20.92 -30.70
CA ASP A 100 -9.94 21.38 -29.39
C ASP A 100 -10.66 20.23 -28.67
N THR A 101 -11.50 19.50 -29.35
CA THR A 101 -12.21 18.36 -28.77
C THR A 101 -11.29 17.12 -28.65
N PHE A 102 -10.54 16.83 -29.72
CA PHE A 102 -9.74 15.62 -29.81
C PHE A 102 -8.53 15.65 -28.87
N ALA A 103 -7.82 16.77 -28.80
CA ALA A 103 -6.68 16.93 -27.91
C ALA A 103 -7.08 16.86 -26.44
N LYS A 104 -8.22 17.44 -26.06
CA LYS A 104 -8.77 17.33 -24.70
C LYS A 104 -9.10 15.90 -24.32
N ILE A 105 -9.70 15.11 -25.22
CA ILE A 105 -9.99 13.70 -24.99
C ILE A 105 -8.69 12.91 -24.79
N ARG A 106 -7.67 13.17 -25.63
CA ARG A 106 -6.36 12.51 -25.54
C ARG A 106 -5.61 12.91 -24.27
N ALA A 107 -5.68 14.18 -23.86
CA ALA A 107 -5.07 14.63 -22.60
C ALA A 107 -5.71 13.97 -21.38
N ARG A 108 -7.04 13.79 -21.35
CA ARG A 108 -7.73 13.01 -20.31
C ARG A 108 -7.29 11.53 -20.31
N GLY A 109 -7.23 10.91 -21.49
CA GLY A 109 -6.72 9.54 -21.63
C GLY A 109 -5.29 9.37 -21.12
N LEU A 110 -4.42 10.36 -21.43
CA LEU A 110 -3.04 10.38 -20.93
C LEU A 110 -2.99 10.51 -19.40
N ALA A 111 -3.80 11.39 -18.81
CA ALA A 111 -3.89 11.59 -17.38
C ALA A 111 -4.31 10.29 -16.67
N ARG A 112 -5.36 9.63 -17.16
CA ARG A 112 -5.82 8.34 -16.64
C ARG A 112 -4.75 7.25 -16.74
N ALA A 113 -4.07 7.15 -17.87
CA ALA A 113 -3.01 6.18 -18.07
C ALA A 113 -1.86 6.37 -17.07
N MET A 114 -1.40 7.61 -16.86
CA MET A 114 -0.35 7.92 -15.90
C MET A 114 -0.77 7.58 -14.46
N ALA A 115 -1.95 8.04 -14.02
CA ALA A 115 -2.48 7.74 -12.70
C ALA A 115 -2.65 6.23 -12.48
N THR A 116 -3.25 5.52 -13.45
CA THR A 116 -3.43 4.06 -13.36
C THR A 116 -2.09 3.32 -13.27
N THR A 117 -1.08 3.72 -14.05
CA THR A 117 0.25 3.10 -13.99
C THR A 117 0.88 3.26 -12.61
N ARG A 118 0.77 4.43 -11.99
CA ARG A 118 1.26 4.68 -10.64
C ARG A 118 0.58 3.77 -9.62
N GLN A 119 -0.75 3.67 -9.67
CA GLN A 119 -1.55 2.81 -8.80
C GLN A 119 -1.19 1.33 -8.96
N VAL A 120 -1.04 0.85 -10.20
CA VAL A 120 -0.65 -0.54 -10.49
C VAL A 120 0.74 -0.85 -9.95
N LYS A 121 1.71 0.07 -10.16
CA LYS A 121 3.07 -0.11 -9.64
C LYS A 121 3.10 -0.14 -8.10
N ALA A 122 2.31 0.70 -7.45
CA ALA A 122 2.14 0.68 -6.01
C ALA A 122 1.56 -0.66 -5.52
N ALA A 123 0.45 -1.09 -6.10
CA ALA A 123 -0.20 -2.35 -5.73
C ALA A 123 0.70 -3.57 -5.99
N ASN A 124 1.58 -3.53 -6.99
CA ASN A 124 2.48 -4.63 -7.31
C ASN A 124 3.48 -4.97 -6.21
N VAL A 125 3.81 -4.05 -5.31
CA VAL A 125 4.62 -4.36 -4.12
C VAL A 125 3.90 -5.40 -3.25
N PHE A 126 2.58 -5.25 -3.09
CA PHE A 126 1.75 -6.17 -2.32
C PHE A 126 1.36 -7.42 -3.11
N ASN A 127 0.99 -7.27 -4.39
CA ASN A 127 0.66 -8.40 -5.27
C ASN A 127 1.80 -9.39 -5.40
N ASN A 128 3.04 -8.90 -5.42
CA ASN A 128 4.24 -9.72 -5.46
C ASN A 128 4.82 -9.99 -4.07
N GLY A 129 4.18 -9.51 -3.01
CA GLY A 129 4.71 -9.56 -1.65
C GLY A 129 4.91 -10.97 -1.09
N PHE A 130 4.23 -11.97 -1.65
CA PHE A 130 4.39 -13.38 -1.28
C PHE A 130 5.42 -14.13 -2.18
N ASN A 131 5.96 -13.46 -3.18
CA ASN A 131 6.83 -14.09 -4.18
C ASN A 131 8.31 -13.85 -3.84
N ALA A 132 9.06 -14.91 -3.59
CA ALA A 132 10.48 -14.86 -3.27
C ALA A 132 11.38 -14.21 -4.33
N ASN A 133 10.90 -14.07 -5.59
CA ASN A 133 11.64 -13.36 -6.63
C ASN A 133 11.66 -11.83 -6.44
N PHE A 134 10.80 -11.30 -5.56
CA PHE A 134 10.69 -9.87 -5.23
C PHE A 134 11.12 -9.65 -3.77
N ALA A 135 12.35 -10.09 -3.47
CA ALA A 135 12.92 -9.99 -2.13
C ALA A 135 13.24 -8.55 -1.73
N GLY A 136 13.10 -8.28 -0.44
CA GLY A 136 13.51 -7.03 0.20
C GLY A 136 15.01 -6.94 0.47
N GLY A 137 15.40 -5.98 1.27
CA GLY A 137 16.79 -5.80 1.72
C GLY A 137 17.32 -6.96 2.55
N ASP A 138 16.46 -7.71 3.20
CA ASP A 138 16.73 -8.90 3.99
C ASP A 138 16.85 -10.21 3.17
N GLY A 139 16.62 -10.14 1.85
CA GLY A 139 16.73 -11.25 0.92
C GLY A 139 15.52 -12.17 0.86
N VAL A 140 14.42 -11.86 1.56
CA VAL A 140 13.16 -12.60 1.51
C VAL A 140 12.00 -11.77 0.96
N ALA A 141 10.89 -12.44 0.63
CA ALA A 141 9.68 -11.77 0.17
C ALA A 141 9.10 -10.85 1.26
N PHE A 142 8.30 -9.85 0.88
CA PHE A 142 7.72 -8.91 1.83
C PHE A 142 6.88 -9.59 2.91
N PHE A 143 6.10 -10.61 2.54
CA PHE A 143 5.37 -11.46 3.48
C PHE A 143 6.01 -12.84 3.52
N SER A 144 6.67 -13.12 4.61
CA SER A 144 7.43 -14.37 4.79
C SER A 144 7.33 -14.86 6.24
N ASN A 145 7.50 -16.15 6.41
CA ASN A 145 7.61 -16.79 7.72
C ASN A 145 9.06 -16.90 8.21
N SER A 146 10.02 -16.31 7.51
CA SER A 146 11.44 -16.53 7.73
C SER A 146 12.30 -15.27 7.55
N HIS A 147 11.81 -14.11 7.98
CA HIS A 147 12.63 -12.90 8.02
C HIS A 147 13.78 -13.08 8.98
N PRO A 148 15.04 -12.94 8.52
CA PRO A 148 16.20 -13.13 9.36
C PRO A 148 16.31 -12.01 10.40
N VAL A 149 16.57 -12.40 11.65
CA VAL A 149 16.83 -11.50 12.79
C VAL A 149 18.03 -12.02 13.57
N VAL A 150 18.58 -11.22 14.50
CA VAL A 150 19.81 -11.58 15.23
C VAL A 150 19.70 -12.90 15.97
N GLY A 151 18.52 -13.27 16.47
CA GLY A 151 18.28 -14.49 17.26
C GLY A 151 17.64 -15.65 16.50
N GLY A 152 17.39 -15.53 15.19
CA GLY A 152 16.66 -16.54 14.42
C GLY A 152 15.86 -15.97 13.26
N THR A 153 14.59 -16.33 13.17
CA THR A 153 13.66 -15.83 12.15
C THR A 153 12.36 -15.37 12.79
N GLN A 154 11.74 -14.38 12.18
CA GLN A 154 10.41 -13.90 12.54
C GLN A 154 9.49 -13.93 11.32
N ASP A 155 8.18 -13.81 11.55
CA ASP A 155 7.16 -13.88 10.52
C ASP A 155 6.25 -12.65 10.52
N ASN A 156 5.79 -12.28 9.35
CA ASN A 156 4.66 -11.38 9.11
C ASN A 156 3.64 -11.99 8.14
N LEU A 157 3.83 -13.30 7.82
CA LEU A 157 2.92 -14.06 7.00
C LEU A 157 1.83 -14.67 7.89
N LEU A 158 0.60 -14.17 7.71
CA LEU A 158 -0.57 -14.72 8.39
C LEU A 158 -0.98 -16.07 7.80
N ALA A 159 -1.75 -16.84 8.56
CA ALA A 159 -2.30 -18.10 8.06
C ALA A 159 -3.13 -17.86 6.78
N ALA A 160 -3.00 -18.79 5.82
CA ALA A 160 -3.76 -18.76 4.57
C ALA A 160 -5.23 -19.11 4.82
N SER A 161 -5.99 -18.14 5.29
CA SER A 161 -7.42 -18.29 5.64
C SER A 161 -8.19 -17.05 5.22
N ASP A 162 -9.45 -17.25 4.80
CA ASP A 162 -10.34 -16.17 4.40
C ASP A 162 -10.56 -15.16 5.54
N LEU A 163 -10.81 -13.91 5.16
CA LEU A 163 -11.08 -12.84 6.11
C LEU A 163 -12.38 -13.13 6.88
N SER A 164 -12.25 -13.33 8.17
CA SER A 164 -13.34 -13.50 9.13
C SER A 164 -13.02 -12.76 10.42
N GLU A 165 -13.99 -12.64 11.32
CA GLU A 165 -13.77 -12.04 12.65
C GLU A 165 -12.64 -12.76 13.39
N THR A 166 -12.70 -14.10 13.47
CA THR A 166 -11.72 -14.93 14.16
C THR A 166 -10.31 -14.86 13.55
N THR A 167 -10.21 -14.85 12.20
CA THR A 167 -8.92 -14.74 11.53
C THR A 167 -8.30 -13.37 11.72
N LEU A 168 -9.14 -12.31 11.73
CA LEU A 168 -8.69 -10.95 11.99
C LEU A 168 -8.26 -10.78 13.46
N GLU A 169 -8.96 -11.36 14.44
CA GLU A 169 -8.54 -11.37 15.84
C GLU A 169 -7.17 -12.04 16.02
N THR A 170 -6.98 -13.21 15.40
CA THR A 170 -5.69 -13.92 15.43
C THR A 170 -4.58 -13.07 14.80
N ALA A 171 -4.84 -12.40 13.69
CA ALA A 171 -3.90 -11.51 13.03
C ALA A 171 -3.54 -10.30 13.91
N LEU A 172 -4.52 -9.68 14.56
CA LEU A 172 -4.29 -8.56 15.48
C LEU A 172 -3.47 -8.95 16.71
N ILE A 173 -3.64 -10.18 17.21
CA ILE A 173 -2.81 -10.75 18.28
C ILE A 173 -1.38 -10.96 17.79
N ALA A 174 -1.19 -11.48 16.57
CA ALA A 174 0.13 -11.64 15.96
C ALA A 174 0.85 -10.29 15.84
N VAL A 175 0.17 -9.24 15.38
CA VAL A 175 0.72 -7.87 15.32
C VAL A 175 1.18 -7.38 16.70
N GLN A 176 0.39 -7.58 17.76
CA GLN A 176 0.75 -7.15 19.11
C GLN A 176 1.94 -7.90 19.70
N ASN A 177 2.16 -9.13 19.26
CA ASN A 177 3.28 -9.97 19.66
C ASN A 177 4.54 -9.77 18.81
N THR A 178 4.56 -8.75 17.94
CA THR A 178 5.73 -8.42 17.12
C THR A 178 6.94 -8.11 18.02
N GLN A 179 8.07 -8.68 17.68
CA GLN A 179 9.33 -8.48 18.36
C GLN A 179 10.30 -7.67 17.51
N ASP A 180 11.25 -7.03 18.15
CA ASP A 180 12.39 -6.41 17.47
C ASP A 180 13.42 -7.49 17.02
N ASP A 181 14.54 -7.05 16.47
CA ASP A 181 15.61 -7.93 15.99
C ASP A 181 16.29 -8.75 17.12
N ARG A 182 16.07 -8.37 18.39
CA ARG A 182 16.63 -9.03 19.58
C ARG A 182 15.58 -9.81 20.38
N GLY A 183 14.35 -9.93 19.88
CA GLY A 183 13.28 -10.67 20.53
C GLY A 183 12.54 -9.91 21.62
N ILE A 184 12.71 -8.58 21.71
CA ILE A 184 11.97 -7.74 22.65
C ILE A 184 10.62 -7.39 22.03
N LEU A 185 9.54 -7.55 22.78
CA LEU A 185 8.20 -7.16 22.34
C LEU A 185 8.11 -5.64 22.14
N THR A 186 7.74 -5.22 20.94
CA THR A 186 7.67 -3.80 20.57
C THR A 186 6.34 -3.14 20.93
N GLY A 187 5.30 -3.94 21.19
CA GLY A 187 3.95 -3.43 21.46
C GLY A 187 3.31 -2.77 20.23
N THR A 188 3.64 -3.26 19.06
CA THR A 188 3.14 -2.79 17.76
C THR A 188 1.61 -2.85 17.70
N ARG A 189 1.00 -1.86 17.05
CA ARG A 189 -0.46 -1.76 16.89
C ARG A 189 -0.84 -1.77 15.41
N ALA A 190 -1.98 -2.38 15.12
CA ALA A 190 -2.56 -2.29 13.79
C ALA A 190 -3.19 -0.89 13.59
N GLU A 191 -3.00 -0.32 12.41
CA GLU A 191 -3.58 0.98 12.01
C GLU A 191 -4.78 0.83 11.10
N SER A 192 -4.63 0.02 10.04
CA SER A 192 -5.64 -0.11 8.98
C SER A 192 -5.58 -1.46 8.30
N LEU A 193 -6.73 -1.86 7.73
CA LEU A 193 -6.88 -3.06 6.92
C LEU A 193 -6.95 -2.66 5.44
N HIS A 194 -6.17 -3.30 4.57
CA HIS A 194 -6.16 -3.08 3.12
C HIS A 194 -6.65 -4.33 2.41
N ILE A 195 -7.65 -4.18 1.56
CA ILE A 195 -8.39 -5.30 0.96
C ILE A 195 -8.72 -5.04 -0.52
N PRO A 196 -8.93 -6.11 -1.31
CA PRO A 196 -9.55 -6.01 -2.63
C PRO A 196 -11.06 -5.72 -2.52
N PRO A 197 -11.71 -5.26 -3.61
CA PRO A 197 -13.16 -4.97 -3.62
C PRO A 197 -14.04 -6.14 -3.20
N ASN A 198 -13.61 -7.39 -3.46
CA ASN A 198 -14.38 -8.60 -3.14
C ASN A 198 -14.61 -8.77 -1.63
N LEU A 199 -13.69 -8.29 -0.79
CA LEU A 199 -13.76 -8.41 0.66
C LEU A 199 -14.43 -7.20 1.34
N GLN A 200 -14.82 -6.16 0.58
CA GLN A 200 -15.35 -4.92 1.13
C GLN A 200 -16.56 -5.14 2.06
N PHE A 201 -17.53 -5.92 1.62
CA PHE A 201 -18.74 -6.17 2.43
C PHE A 201 -18.46 -7.03 3.67
N THR A 202 -17.49 -7.93 3.56
CA THR A 202 -17.05 -8.74 4.71
C THR A 202 -16.34 -7.88 5.74
N ALA A 203 -15.42 -7.02 5.31
CA ALA A 203 -14.72 -6.08 6.17
C ALA A 203 -15.70 -5.11 6.87
N GLU A 204 -16.67 -4.56 6.13
CA GLU A 204 -17.69 -3.67 6.71
C GLU A 204 -18.51 -4.38 7.78
N LYS A 205 -18.94 -5.63 7.55
CA LYS A 205 -19.66 -6.41 8.55
C LYS A 205 -18.81 -6.64 9.80
N ILE A 206 -17.53 -6.98 9.65
CA ILE A 206 -16.63 -7.25 10.78
C ILE A 206 -16.33 -5.96 11.56
N LEU A 207 -16.06 -4.85 10.88
CA LEU A 207 -15.59 -3.62 11.54
C LEU A 207 -16.71 -2.68 11.99
N ALA A 208 -17.85 -2.67 11.29
CA ALA A 208 -18.96 -1.75 11.60
C ALA A 208 -20.08 -2.38 12.42
N SER A 209 -20.21 -3.70 12.47
CA SER A 209 -21.22 -4.37 13.29
C SER A 209 -21.00 -4.10 14.78
N THR A 210 -22.09 -3.88 15.52
CA THR A 210 -22.04 -3.77 16.98
C THR A 210 -22.01 -5.13 17.67
N LEU A 211 -22.51 -6.15 17.00
CA LEU A 211 -22.57 -7.53 17.48
C LEU A 211 -21.58 -8.39 16.70
N SER A 212 -21.08 -9.44 17.34
CA SER A 212 -20.20 -10.42 16.67
C SER A 212 -20.86 -10.99 15.44
N THR A 213 -20.09 -11.13 14.36
CA THR A 213 -20.53 -11.72 13.10
C THR A 213 -20.37 -13.25 13.10
N THR A 214 -19.63 -13.79 14.08
CA THR A 214 -19.41 -15.22 14.23
C THR A 214 -20.45 -15.81 15.18
N PRO A 215 -21.33 -16.69 14.71
CA PRO A 215 -22.27 -17.35 15.61
C PRO A 215 -21.53 -18.30 16.54
N VAL A 216 -21.53 -18.01 17.83
CA VAL A 216 -21.00 -18.92 18.85
C VAL A 216 -22.01 -20.04 19.06
N HIS A 217 -21.72 -21.21 18.49
CA HIS A 217 -22.45 -22.44 18.82
C HIS A 217 -22.00 -22.94 20.18
N PHE A 218 -22.74 -22.64 21.24
CA PHE A 218 -22.66 -23.44 22.45
C PHE A 218 -23.31 -24.78 22.16
N GLY A 219 -22.48 -25.73 21.71
CA GLY A 219 -22.87 -27.13 21.64
C GLY A 219 -23.06 -27.65 23.05
N PHE A 220 -24.25 -27.56 23.63
CA PHE A 220 -24.65 -28.49 24.66
C PHE A 220 -24.71 -29.87 23.98
N ALA A 221 -23.73 -30.72 24.27
CA ALA A 221 -23.85 -32.13 23.97
C ALA A 221 -25.09 -32.63 24.72
N SER A 222 -26.22 -32.70 24.02
CA SER A 222 -27.46 -33.28 24.51
C SER A 222 -27.25 -34.79 24.62
N ASN A 223 -26.79 -35.24 25.77
CA ASN A 223 -27.02 -36.61 26.18
C ASN A 223 -28.42 -36.72 26.77
N GLY A 224 -29.41 -36.98 25.94
CA GLY A 224 -30.69 -37.57 26.26
C GLY A 224 -31.73 -36.66 26.90
N THR A 225 -32.91 -36.62 26.26
CA THR A 225 -34.23 -36.33 26.82
C THR A 225 -34.42 -35.01 27.57
N GLY A 226 -34.16 -33.89 26.90
CA GLY A 226 -34.72 -32.58 27.29
C GLY A 226 -35.41 -31.96 26.09
N PRO A 227 -36.34 -30.98 26.26
CA PRO A 227 -36.98 -30.34 25.12
C PRO A 227 -35.93 -29.75 24.19
N THR A 228 -35.78 -30.33 23.02
CA THR A 228 -34.92 -29.84 21.96
C THR A 228 -35.48 -28.47 21.55
N ASN A 229 -34.86 -27.42 22.01
CA ASN A 229 -34.94 -26.14 21.31
C ASN A 229 -34.35 -26.38 19.92
N LYS A 230 -35.24 -26.48 18.92
CA LYS A 230 -34.89 -26.74 17.52
C LYS A 230 -34.11 -25.61 16.88
N ASP A 231 -33.97 -24.52 17.56
CA ASP A 231 -33.20 -23.38 17.13
C ASP A 231 -31.90 -23.40 17.96
N GLY A 232 -30.81 -23.76 17.30
CA GLY A 232 -29.47 -23.55 17.89
C GLY A 232 -29.41 -22.08 18.32
N VAL A 233 -29.52 -21.81 19.61
CA VAL A 233 -29.45 -20.44 20.13
C VAL A 233 -28.05 -19.97 19.92
N THR A 234 -27.86 -19.29 18.82
CA THR A 234 -26.77 -18.38 18.64
C THR A 234 -26.91 -17.27 19.67
N ASN A 235 -25.90 -17.01 20.46
CA ASN A 235 -25.87 -15.85 21.32
C ASN A 235 -25.84 -14.61 20.41
N VAL A 236 -27.01 -14.07 20.13
CA VAL A 236 -27.24 -12.93 19.24
C VAL A 236 -26.71 -11.62 19.87
N ASN A 237 -26.25 -11.67 21.12
CA ASN A 237 -25.83 -10.52 21.91
C ASN A 237 -24.33 -10.49 22.24
N ASP A 238 -23.51 -11.25 21.52
CA ASP A 238 -22.07 -11.14 21.72
C ASP A 238 -21.52 -9.86 21.12
N VAL A 239 -20.68 -9.18 21.86
CA VAL A 239 -20.14 -7.87 21.45
C VAL A 239 -19.01 -8.08 20.45
N ASN A 240 -19.02 -7.33 19.36
CA ASN A 240 -17.89 -7.27 18.45
C ASN A 240 -16.67 -6.64 19.15
N ALA A 241 -15.72 -7.47 19.55
CA ALA A 241 -14.55 -7.05 20.30
C ALA A 241 -13.63 -6.13 19.47
N ILE A 242 -13.44 -6.41 18.17
CA ILE A 242 -12.57 -5.63 17.29
C ILE A 242 -13.04 -4.17 17.22
N ARG A 243 -14.35 -3.97 17.02
CA ARG A 243 -14.95 -2.64 17.00
C ARG A 243 -14.91 -1.98 18.37
N SER A 244 -15.31 -2.71 19.43
CA SER A 244 -15.39 -2.17 20.79
C SER A 244 -14.03 -1.69 21.31
N MET A 245 -12.97 -2.40 20.98
CA MET A 245 -11.61 -2.07 21.38
C MET A 245 -10.94 -1.03 20.47
N GLY A 246 -11.53 -0.72 19.29
CA GLY A 246 -10.95 0.20 18.33
C GLY A 246 -9.60 -0.27 17.78
N MET A 247 -9.45 -1.57 17.53
CA MET A 247 -8.18 -2.20 17.14
C MET A 247 -7.64 -1.72 15.79
N LEU A 248 -8.51 -1.18 14.92
CA LEU A 248 -8.15 -0.63 13.60
C LEU A 248 -8.65 0.83 13.53
N PRO A 249 -7.90 1.80 14.07
CA PRO A 249 -8.37 3.17 14.21
C PRO A 249 -8.65 3.87 12.88
N ARG A 250 -7.97 3.48 11.79
CA ARG A 250 -8.19 4.01 10.44
C ARG A 250 -9.17 3.18 9.61
N GLY A 251 -9.75 2.11 10.18
CA GLY A 251 -10.69 1.25 9.49
C GLY A 251 -10.05 0.44 8.36
N TYR A 252 -10.75 0.36 7.23
CA TYR A 252 -10.26 -0.36 6.06
C TYR A 252 -10.20 0.53 4.81
N PHE A 253 -9.30 0.17 3.89
CA PHE A 253 -9.13 0.78 2.58
C PHE A 253 -9.28 -0.28 1.49
N VAL A 254 -10.04 0.05 0.45
CA VAL A 254 -10.23 -0.82 -0.71
C VAL A 254 -9.24 -0.42 -1.79
N ASN A 255 -8.49 -1.38 -2.32
CA ASN A 255 -7.60 -1.17 -3.45
C ASN A 255 -8.04 -2.02 -4.65
N HIS A 256 -8.44 -1.37 -5.73
CA HIS A 256 -8.92 -2.01 -6.95
C HIS A 256 -7.81 -2.66 -7.79
N ARG A 257 -6.55 -2.48 -7.41
CA ARG A 257 -5.38 -2.98 -8.14
C ARG A 257 -4.78 -4.24 -7.50
N PHE A 258 -5.33 -4.71 -6.39
CA PHE A 258 -4.97 -6.02 -5.86
C PHE A 258 -5.49 -7.11 -6.79
N THR A 259 -4.60 -8.01 -7.19
CA THR A 259 -4.89 -9.09 -8.14
C THR A 259 -5.48 -10.33 -7.48
N ASP A 260 -5.06 -10.59 -6.24
CA ASP A 260 -5.65 -11.64 -5.42
C ASP A 260 -6.96 -11.13 -4.79
N THR A 261 -8.04 -11.84 -5.03
CA THR A 261 -9.39 -11.45 -4.59
C THR A 261 -9.66 -11.73 -3.12
N ASN A 262 -8.83 -12.55 -2.48
CA ASN A 262 -8.99 -13.02 -1.10
C ASN A 262 -7.88 -12.51 -0.18
N ALA A 263 -6.76 -12.02 -0.73
CA ALA A 263 -5.66 -11.49 0.07
C ALA A 263 -6.09 -10.24 0.87
N TYR A 264 -5.59 -10.14 2.08
CA TYR A 264 -5.76 -8.94 2.90
C TYR A 264 -4.47 -8.60 3.64
N PHE A 265 -4.28 -7.31 3.90
CA PHE A 265 -3.06 -6.77 4.49
C PHE A 265 -3.41 -5.86 5.65
N ILE A 266 -2.68 -6.00 6.75
CA ILE A 266 -2.84 -5.16 7.95
C ILE A 266 -1.62 -4.27 8.06
N LYS A 267 -1.83 -2.96 7.99
CA LYS A 267 -0.81 -1.95 8.23
C LYS A 267 -0.63 -1.74 9.73
N THR A 268 0.62 -1.63 10.16
CA THR A 268 0.98 -1.37 11.55
C THR A 268 1.52 0.05 11.73
N ASP A 269 1.75 0.44 12.97
CA ASP A 269 2.34 1.72 13.38
C ASP A 269 3.88 1.75 13.35
N VAL A 270 4.52 0.69 12.83
CA VAL A 270 5.97 0.62 12.68
C VAL A 270 6.44 1.62 11.61
N PRO A 271 7.34 2.53 11.95
CA PRO A 271 7.88 3.50 11.00
C PRO A 271 8.80 2.84 9.97
N ASN A 272 9.09 3.56 8.90
CA ASN A 272 9.99 3.13 7.82
C ASN A 272 9.55 1.83 7.14
N GLY A 273 8.25 1.65 6.98
CA GLY A 273 7.67 0.47 6.34
C GLY A 273 7.70 0.50 4.82
N ALA A 274 6.52 0.41 4.22
CA ALA A 274 6.36 0.57 2.78
C ALA A 274 6.47 2.05 2.40
N LYS A 275 7.40 2.40 1.49
CA LYS A 275 7.70 3.77 1.09
C LYS A 275 7.57 4.01 -0.40
N MET A 276 7.18 5.23 -0.73
CA MET A 276 7.22 5.79 -2.07
C MET A 276 8.18 6.97 -2.09
N PHE A 277 9.25 6.89 -2.88
CA PHE A 277 10.12 8.03 -3.13
C PHE A 277 9.76 8.70 -4.44
N VAL A 278 9.45 9.99 -4.37
CA VAL A 278 9.16 10.84 -5.54
C VAL A 278 10.43 11.58 -5.94
N ARG A 279 11.05 11.16 -7.05
CA ARG A 279 12.27 11.82 -7.57
C ARG A 279 11.93 13.03 -8.44
N ALA A 280 10.92 12.91 -9.29
CA ALA A 280 10.39 14.00 -10.08
C ALA A 280 8.87 13.91 -10.12
N PRO A 281 8.18 14.96 -9.65
CA PRO A 281 6.73 15.01 -9.71
C PRO A 281 6.26 15.01 -11.17
N LEU A 282 4.98 14.74 -11.36
CA LEU A 282 4.37 14.74 -12.66
C LEU A 282 4.58 16.09 -13.35
N ALA A 283 5.22 16.06 -14.51
CA ALA A 283 5.45 17.21 -15.36
C ALA A 283 4.94 16.95 -16.78
N THR A 284 4.28 17.94 -17.36
CA THR A 284 3.82 17.91 -18.73
C THR A 284 4.67 18.84 -19.58
N LYS A 285 4.94 18.46 -20.82
CA LYS A 285 5.66 19.30 -21.80
C LYS A 285 5.04 19.16 -23.16
N MET A 286 4.97 20.25 -23.89
CA MET A 286 4.48 20.32 -25.26
C MET A 286 5.53 20.96 -26.16
N GLU A 287 5.86 20.28 -27.26
CA GLU A 287 6.83 20.75 -28.23
C GLU A 287 6.34 20.41 -29.64
N PRO A 288 6.44 21.35 -30.61
CA PRO A 288 6.24 21.05 -32.01
C PRO A 288 7.44 20.23 -32.53
N ASP A 289 7.17 19.32 -33.44
CA ASP A 289 8.18 18.61 -34.20
C ASP A 289 8.52 19.40 -35.46
N PHE A 290 9.79 19.67 -35.67
CA PHE A 290 10.22 20.49 -36.81
C PHE A 290 10.04 19.75 -38.17
N ASP A 291 10.31 18.45 -38.18
CA ASP A 291 10.30 17.66 -39.41
C ASP A 291 8.90 17.34 -39.94
N THR A 292 7.94 17.13 -38.98
CA THR A 292 6.58 16.69 -39.30
C THR A 292 5.51 17.72 -39.05
N GLY A 293 5.84 18.88 -38.45
CA GLY A 293 4.87 19.90 -38.03
C GLY A 293 3.95 19.47 -36.88
N ASN A 294 4.02 18.21 -36.45
CA ASN A 294 3.14 17.64 -35.45
C ASN A 294 3.37 18.27 -34.07
N LEU A 295 2.30 18.49 -33.32
CA LEU A 295 2.38 18.93 -31.93
C LEU A 295 2.42 17.74 -31.00
N ARG A 296 3.51 17.59 -30.22
CA ARG A 296 3.72 16.51 -29.27
C ARG A 296 3.46 16.97 -27.84
N PHE A 297 2.62 16.24 -27.12
CA PHE A 297 2.33 16.46 -25.70
C PHE A 297 2.76 15.22 -24.90
N LYS A 298 3.62 15.41 -23.91
CA LYS A 298 4.09 14.33 -23.05
C LYS A 298 3.85 14.65 -21.58
N ALA A 299 3.56 13.59 -20.81
CA ALA A 299 3.61 13.58 -19.36
C ALA A 299 4.76 12.68 -18.91
N ARG A 300 5.44 13.08 -17.84
CA ARG A 300 6.56 12.32 -17.27
C ARG A 300 6.55 12.49 -15.75
N GLU A 301 6.79 11.39 -15.05
CA GLU A 301 7.06 11.36 -13.62
C GLU A 301 8.19 10.37 -13.32
N ARG A 302 8.81 10.47 -12.16
CA ARG A 302 9.86 9.55 -11.73
C ARG A 302 9.73 9.27 -10.26
N TYR A 303 9.62 7.99 -9.90
CA TYR A 303 9.39 7.52 -8.55
C TYR A 303 9.88 6.07 -8.36
N SER A 304 9.87 5.61 -7.12
CA SER A 304 10.09 4.20 -6.76
C SER A 304 9.15 3.81 -5.64
N PHE A 305 8.75 2.53 -5.62
CA PHE A 305 8.01 1.90 -4.56
C PHE A 305 8.82 0.75 -3.98
N GLY A 306 8.71 0.51 -2.69
CA GLY A 306 9.36 -0.60 -2.03
C GLY A 306 9.00 -0.63 -0.53
N PHE A 307 9.72 -1.45 0.21
CA PHE A 307 9.60 -1.53 1.67
C PHE A 307 10.99 -1.65 2.31
N SER A 308 11.12 -1.11 3.51
CA SER A 308 12.36 -1.15 4.29
C SER A 308 12.20 -2.06 5.52
N ASP A 309 11.14 -1.85 6.32
CA ASP A 309 10.82 -2.71 7.44
C ASP A 309 9.57 -3.56 7.15
N TRP A 310 9.74 -4.88 7.12
CA TRP A 310 8.67 -5.83 6.87
C TRP A 310 7.60 -5.85 7.99
N ARG A 311 7.95 -5.45 9.23
CA ARG A 311 7.03 -5.38 10.38
C ARG A 311 5.91 -4.37 10.22
N SER A 312 6.03 -3.47 9.23
CA SER A 312 5.03 -2.48 8.91
C SER A 312 3.75 -3.05 8.32
N TYR A 313 3.80 -4.27 7.82
CA TYR A 313 2.66 -4.97 7.24
C TYR A 313 2.65 -6.44 7.60
N TYR A 314 1.44 -6.94 7.86
CA TYR A 314 1.12 -8.36 7.94
C TYR A 314 0.19 -8.72 6.80
N GLY A 315 0.43 -9.84 6.12
CA GLY A 315 -0.33 -10.25 4.95
C GLY A 315 -0.82 -11.67 5.01
N ALA A 316 -2.03 -11.91 4.53
CA ALA A 316 -2.59 -13.22 4.28
C ALA A 316 -2.91 -13.38 2.79
N SER A 317 -2.58 -14.54 2.24
CA SER A 317 -2.96 -14.96 0.88
C SER A 317 -3.69 -16.30 0.99
N PRO A 318 -5.02 -16.27 1.20
CA PRO A 318 -5.84 -17.46 1.16
C PRO A 318 -5.79 -18.11 -0.21
N ALA A 319 -5.90 -19.43 -0.27
CA ALA A 319 -5.85 -20.21 -1.51
C ALA A 319 -7.17 -20.11 -2.32
#